data_d3c5e27ebf1abfa403a05b955cde483c
#
_entry.id   d3c5e27ebf1abfa403a05b955cde483c
#
_cell.length_a   1.000
_cell.length_b   1.000
_cell.length_c   1.000
_cell.angle_alpha   90.00
_cell.angle_beta   90.00
_cell.angle_gamma   90.00
#
_symmetry.space_group_name_H-M   'P 1'
#
loop_
_entity.id
_entity.type
_entity.pdbx_description
1 polymer ?
#
loop_
_entity_poly.entity_id
_entity_poly.type
_entity_poly.pdbx_seq_one_letter_code
_entity_poly.pdbx_strand_id
1 'polypeptide(L)'
;MMNDYRSEVESYLSDVFGKPIQLVRILNLGPEPGEKELKEFGYGKPYLIDYILDGEMKSSVLSSMKVQKGFGHDTFADRAGVVLWQNMAFNVLPKHVRSIDVGFFTKYGGLKSAGEADEFFILMDRVNGLEYYRDLDRIRDTHFFYPLDTDRAMALSDYLVYIHEQKHDDPVLYQRRIRDMVGSGECIMGLIDSYPENFGFYSDKDFERLEKKCVEWRWRLHDKVDRLSVVHGDFHPWNIMFRNGTDFTVLDRSRGEYGEPADDVTCMSMNYIFYSLQKYGKLQGEFKDMFDRFMENYLVKSGDFDLLKYAPLFYVFRALVVASPVWYPGLSASVRKKLFNFIDNVVDDYEFDYKNVNKYFKG
;
A
#
# COMPACT_ATOMS: atom_id res chain seq x y z
N MET A 1 21.05 -22.27 -16.48
CA MET A 1 20.18 -21.86 -15.35
C MET A 1 19.15 -22.94 -14.98
N MET A 2 18.13 -23.25 -15.77
CA MET A 2 17.19 -24.34 -15.39
C MET A 2 17.78 -25.76 -15.51
N ASN A 3 18.75 -25.99 -16.39
CA ASN A 3 19.44 -27.27 -16.48
C ASN A 3 20.26 -27.63 -15.23
N ASP A 4 20.63 -26.66 -14.43
CA ASP A 4 21.36 -26.84 -13.17
C ASP A 4 20.43 -27.31 -12.04
N TYR A 5 19.10 -27.30 -12.26
CA TYR A 5 18.06 -27.69 -11.30
C TYR A 5 17.31 -28.98 -11.72
N ARG A 6 17.96 -29.87 -12.48
CA ARG A 6 17.30 -31.09 -12.99
C ARG A 6 16.75 -31.99 -11.89
N SER A 7 17.53 -32.26 -10.86
CA SER A 7 17.14 -33.10 -9.71
C SER A 7 16.00 -32.46 -8.90
N GLU A 8 16.03 -31.14 -8.76
CA GLU A 8 15.03 -30.39 -8.02
C GLU A 8 13.69 -30.33 -8.78
N VAL A 9 13.73 -30.19 -10.10
CA VAL A 9 12.53 -30.25 -10.95
C VAL A 9 11.93 -31.66 -10.94
N GLU A 10 12.76 -32.70 -11.01
CA GLU A 10 12.30 -34.10 -10.93
C GLU A 10 11.64 -34.39 -9.57
N SER A 11 12.27 -33.94 -8.47
CA SER A 11 11.71 -34.07 -7.13
C SER A 11 10.40 -33.33 -6.99
N TYR A 12 10.33 -32.07 -7.43
CA TYR A 12 9.12 -31.26 -7.39
C TYR A 12 7.97 -31.89 -8.16
N LEU A 13 8.21 -32.39 -9.39
CA LEU A 13 7.18 -33.06 -10.16
C LEU A 13 6.73 -34.35 -9.50
N SER A 14 7.65 -35.10 -8.89
CA SER A 14 7.31 -36.31 -8.15
C SER A 14 6.40 -36.02 -6.95
N ASP A 15 6.65 -34.93 -6.25
CA ASP A 15 5.80 -34.48 -5.14
C ASP A 15 4.40 -34.06 -5.65
N VAL A 16 4.35 -33.24 -6.73
CA VAL A 16 3.08 -32.75 -7.30
C VAL A 16 2.20 -33.89 -7.82
N PHE A 17 2.78 -34.91 -8.49
CA PHE A 17 2.02 -36.03 -9.00
C PHE A 17 1.84 -37.18 -8.01
N GLY A 18 2.52 -37.14 -6.85
CA GLY A 18 2.51 -38.21 -5.85
C GLY A 18 3.11 -39.53 -6.37
N LYS A 19 3.98 -39.49 -7.39
CA LYS A 19 4.57 -40.64 -8.09
C LYS A 19 5.99 -40.36 -8.53
N PRO A 20 6.84 -41.39 -8.65
CA PRO A 20 8.18 -41.18 -9.22
C PRO A 20 8.13 -40.64 -10.66
N ILE A 21 8.91 -39.65 -10.91
CA ILE A 21 9.10 -39.03 -12.24
C ILE A 21 10.53 -39.25 -12.69
N GLN A 22 10.71 -39.57 -13.97
CA GLN A 22 12.03 -39.54 -14.61
C GLN A 22 12.09 -38.34 -15.56
N LEU A 23 12.90 -37.34 -15.23
CA LEU A 23 13.09 -36.15 -16.06
C LEU A 23 13.90 -36.51 -17.32
N VAL A 24 13.36 -36.22 -18.50
CA VAL A 24 14.04 -36.46 -19.79
C VAL A 24 14.82 -35.23 -20.22
N ARG A 25 14.16 -34.08 -20.36
CA ARG A 25 14.83 -32.83 -20.76
C ARG A 25 14.10 -31.59 -20.31
N ILE A 26 14.83 -30.46 -20.27
CA ILE A 26 14.33 -29.11 -20.06
C ILE A 26 14.81 -28.24 -21.23
N LEU A 27 13.88 -27.55 -21.90
CA LEU A 27 14.16 -26.64 -23.01
C LEU A 27 13.57 -25.27 -22.74
N ASN A 28 14.28 -24.20 -23.14
CA ASN A 28 13.72 -22.85 -23.14
C ASN A 28 12.77 -22.70 -24.35
N LEU A 29 11.54 -22.24 -24.13
CA LEU A 29 10.56 -21.95 -25.17
C LEU A 29 10.54 -20.46 -25.60
N GLY A 30 11.52 -19.67 -25.15
CA GLY A 30 11.67 -18.28 -25.62
C GLY A 30 12.15 -18.24 -27.08
N PRO A 31 12.03 -17.08 -27.76
CA PRO A 31 12.50 -16.91 -29.12
C PRO A 31 14.00 -17.26 -29.23
N GLU A 32 14.36 -17.91 -30.34
CA GLU A 32 15.77 -18.20 -30.66
C GLU A 32 16.56 -16.88 -30.86
N PRO A 33 17.86 -16.84 -30.51
CA PRO A 33 18.68 -15.67 -30.76
C PRO A 33 18.72 -15.33 -32.25
N GLY A 34 18.11 -14.21 -32.64
CA GLY A 34 18.08 -13.73 -34.04
C GLY A 34 16.70 -13.81 -34.71
N GLU A 35 15.71 -14.46 -34.14
CA GLU A 35 14.32 -14.35 -34.60
C GLU A 35 13.76 -12.97 -34.23
N LYS A 36 13.35 -12.23 -35.27
CA LYS A 36 12.62 -10.96 -35.09
C LYS A 36 11.14 -11.27 -35.04
N GLU A 37 10.60 -11.35 -33.83
CA GLU A 37 9.15 -11.30 -33.64
C GLU A 37 8.67 -9.84 -33.67
N LEU A 38 7.49 -9.58 -34.24
CA LEU A 38 6.87 -8.24 -34.18
C LEU A 38 6.62 -7.79 -32.75
N LYS A 39 6.43 -8.73 -31.81
CA LYS A 39 6.31 -8.53 -30.39
C LYS A 39 7.60 -8.96 -29.69
N GLU A 40 8.54 -8.04 -29.55
CA GLU A 40 9.85 -8.29 -28.91
C GLU A 40 9.79 -8.55 -27.41
N PHE A 41 8.62 -8.35 -26.77
CA PHE A 41 8.49 -8.38 -25.30
C PHE A 41 7.35 -9.26 -24.80
N GLY A 42 7.67 -10.19 -23.92
CA GLY A 42 6.72 -10.98 -23.13
C GLY A 42 7.17 -11.12 -21.67
N TYR A 43 6.22 -11.11 -20.74
CA TYR A 43 6.50 -11.18 -19.29
C TYR A 43 6.94 -12.57 -18.81
N GLY A 44 6.62 -13.63 -19.55
CA GLY A 44 6.90 -15.01 -19.17
C GLY A 44 8.33 -15.47 -19.51
N LYS A 45 8.82 -16.44 -18.74
CA LYS A 45 10.01 -17.26 -19.05
C LYS A 45 9.57 -18.72 -19.06
N PRO A 46 9.04 -19.20 -20.19
CA PRO A 46 8.54 -20.57 -20.28
C PRO A 46 9.67 -21.57 -20.55
N TYR A 47 9.62 -22.71 -19.88
CA TYR A 47 10.47 -23.87 -20.09
C TYR A 47 9.61 -25.08 -20.37
N LEU A 48 9.86 -25.81 -21.46
CA LEU A 48 9.29 -27.11 -21.72
C LEU A 48 10.04 -28.14 -20.87
N ILE A 49 9.29 -28.96 -20.17
CA ILE A 49 9.79 -30.07 -19.35
C ILE A 49 9.18 -31.36 -19.86
N ASP A 50 10.02 -32.26 -20.39
CA ASP A 50 9.62 -33.60 -20.81
C ASP A 50 10.05 -34.61 -19.74
N TYR A 51 9.13 -35.48 -19.35
CA TYR A 51 9.32 -36.46 -18.28
C TYR A 51 8.52 -37.75 -18.53
N ILE A 52 8.93 -38.83 -17.88
CA ILE A 52 8.20 -40.10 -17.87
C ILE A 52 7.39 -40.21 -16.57
N LEU A 53 6.10 -40.43 -16.71
CA LEU A 53 5.14 -40.71 -15.63
C LEU A 53 4.35 -41.97 -15.96
N ASP A 54 4.35 -42.95 -15.07
CA ASP A 54 3.68 -44.26 -15.27
C ASP A 54 4.13 -44.97 -16.58
N GLY A 55 5.38 -44.79 -16.99
CA GLY A 55 5.94 -45.33 -18.23
C GLY A 55 5.59 -44.58 -19.49
N GLU A 56 4.80 -43.50 -19.44
CA GLU A 56 4.42 -42.68 -20.59
C GLU A 56 5.21 -41.38 -20.61
N MET A 57 5.58 -40.93 -21.82
CA MET A 57 6.18 -39.61 -22.04
C MET A 57 5.12 -38.53 -21.86
N LYS A 58 5.37 -37.57 -20.98
CA LYS A 58 4.53 -36.41 -20.75
C LYS A 58 5.37 -35.13 -20.92
N SER A 59 4.68 -34.03 -21.20
CA SER A 59 5.29 -32.71 -21.32
C SER A 59 4.48 -31.67 -20.54
N SER A 60 5.17 -30.80 -19.83
CA SER A 60 4.58 -29.65 -19.14
C SER A 60 5.39 -28.38 -19.39
N VAL A 61 4.77 -27.23 -19.21
CA VAL A 61 5.45 -25.95 -19.31
C VAL A 61 5.53 -25.31 -17.93
N LEU A 62 6.75 -25.10 -17.44
CA LEU A 62 7.02 -24.31 -16.25
C LEU A 62 7.30 -22.86 -16.68
N SER A 63 6.47 -21.93 -16.22
CA SER A 63 6.63 -20.53 -16.57
C SER A 63 6.80 -19.68 -15.30
N SER A 64 7.79 -18.80 -15.32
CA SER A 64 7.98 -17.77 -14.29
C SER A 64 7.88 -16.39 -14.90
N MET A 65 7.67 -15.36 -14.08
CA MET A 65 7.58 -13.99 -14.58
C MET A 65 8.95 -13.30 -14.55
N LYS A 66 9.22 -12.51 -15.60
CA LYS A 66 10.37 -11.60 -15.65
C LYS A 66 10.14 -10.43 -14.70
N VAL A 67 11.22 -9.97 -14.07
CA VAL A 67 11.22 -8.67 -13.39
C VAL A 67 11.05 -7.57 -14.43
N GLN A 68 10.00 -6.77 -14.29
CA GLN A 68 9.74 -5.65 -15.19
C GLN A 68 9.20 -4.46 -14.41
N LYS A 69 9.98 -3.38 -14.37
CA LYS A 69 9.58 -2.16 -13.68
C LYS A 69 8.44 -1.44 -14.39
N GLY A 70 7.52 -0.87 -13.60
CA GLY A 70 6.45 -0.01 -14.08
C GLY A 70 5.16 -0.68 -14.53
N PHE A 71 5.17 -2.01 -14.72
CA PHE A 71 4.00 -2.77 -15.22
C PHE A 71 3.34 -3.68 -14.18
N GLY A 72 3.63 -3.48 -12.89
CA GLY A 72 3.05 -4.31 -11.82
C GLY A 72 3.72 -5.67 -11.66
N HIS A 73 4.97 -5.81 -12.11
CA HIS A 73 5.82 -7.00 -11.95
C HIS A 73 7.16 -6.66 -11.27
N ASP A 74 7.19 -5.54 -10.60
CA ASP A 74 8.40 -4.95 -10.05
C ASP A 74 8.94 -5.76 -8.88
N THR A 75 8.10 -6.05 -7.90
CA THR A 75 8.48 -6.74 -6.67
C THR A 75 8.28 -8.26 -6.79
N PHE A 76 8.84 -9.00 -5.85
CA PHE A 76 8.55 -10.43 -5.72
C PHE A 76 7.07 -10.68 -5.42
N ALA A 77 6.45 -9.87 -4.55
CA ALA A 77 5.05 -9.97 -4.18
C ALA A 77 4.12 -9.77 -5.38
N ASP A 78 4.39 -8.77 -6.24
CA ASP A 78 3.62 -8.56 -7.47
C ASP A 78 3.60 -9.81 -8.35
N ARG A 79 4.78 -10.40 -8.57
CA ARG A 79 4.90 -11.58 -9.44
C ARG A 79 4.28 -12.81 -8.82
N ALA A 80 4.38 -12.99 -7.49
CA ALA A 80 3.70 -14.06 -6.77
C ALA A 80 2.17 -13.94 -6.92
N GLY A 81 1.62 -12.74 -6.69
CA GLY A 81 0.18 -12.48 -6.86
C GLY A 81 -0.30 -12.82 -8.26
N VAL A 82 0.45 -12.47 -9.31
CA VAL A 82 0.06 -12.77 -10.71
C VAL A 82 0.04 -14.27 -10.99
N VAL A 83 1.05 -15.04 -10.56
CA VAL A 83 1.06 -16.49 -10.83
C VAL A 83 0.03 -17.25 -9.99
N LEU A 84 -0.26 -16.81 -8.77
CA LEU A 84 -1.36 -17.32 -7.96
C LEU A 84 -2.70 -17.07 -8.66
N TRP A 85 -2.92 -15.86 -9.15
CA TRP A 85 -4.13 -15.52 -9.91
C TRP A 85 -4.28 -16.37 -11.19
N GLN A 86 -3.17 -16.57 -11.92
CA GLN A 86 -3.18 -17.43 -13.12
C GLN A 86 -3.57 -18.86 -12.76
N ASN A 87 -3.05 -19.44 -11.67
CA ASN A 87 -3.42 -20.78 -11.23
C ASN A 87 -4.92 -20.90 -10.96
N MET A 88 -5.53 -19.90 -10.32
CA MET A 88 -6.98 -19.88 -10.07
C MET A 88 -7.79 -19.74 -11.36
N ALA A 89 -7.36 -18.88 -12.29
CA ALA A 89 -8.13 -18.50 -13.48
C ALA A 89 -8.04 -19.52 -14.62
N PHE A 90 -6.90 -20.17 -14.84
CA PHE A 90 -6.68 -21.06 -15.98
C PHE A 90 -7.64 -22.25 -16.00
N ASN A 91 -7.95 -22.79 -14.83
CA ASN A 91 -8.74 -24.02 -14.72
C ASN A 91 -10.25 -23.81 -14.84
N VAL A 92 -10.73 -22.56 -14.87
CA VAL A 92 -12.17 -22.24 -14.97
C VAL A 92 -12.59 -21.77 -16.36
N LEU A 93 -11.63 -21.58 -17.30
CA LEU A 93 -11.92 -21.11 -18.65
C LEU A 93 -11.99 -22.28 -19.65
N PRO A 94 -13.08 -22.47 -20.43
CA PRO A 94 -13.15 -23.50 -21.47
C PRO A 94 -12.07 -23.34 -22.53
N LYS A 95 -11.48 -24.45 -23.00
CA LYS A 95 -10.42 -24.50 -24.02
C LYS A 95 -9.12 -23.78 -23.63
N HIS A 96 -8.93 -23.46 -22.37
CA HIS A 96 -7.68 -22.91 -21.86
C HIS A 96 -6.72 -24.03 -21.46
N VAL A 97 -5.41 -23.75 -21.50
CA VAL A 97 -4.40 -24.63 -20.91
C VAL A 97 -4.66 -24.73 -19.40
N ARG A 98 -4.56 -25.94 -18.86
CA ARG A 98 -4.75 -26.14 -17.42
C ARG A 98 -3.48 -25.83 -16.64
N SER A 99 -3.63 -25.16 -15.50
CA SER A 99 -2.60 -25.12 -14.51
C SER A 99 -2.60 -26.46 -13.74
N ILE A 100 -1.44 -27.07 -13.65
CA ILE A 100 -1.25 -28.32 -12.89
C ILE A 100 -0.98 -27.98 -11.42
N ASP A 101 -0.11 -26.98 -11.20
CA ASP A 101 0.31 -26.52 -9.87
C ASP A 101 0.82 -25.08 -9.95
N VAL A 102 0.90 -24.39 -8.81
CA VAL A 102 1.61 -23.16 -8.58
C VAL A 102 2.65 -23.34 -7.50
N GLY A 103 3.84 -22.79 -7.68
CA GLY A 103 4.94 -23.00 -6.75
C GLY A 103 5.97 -21.87 -6.78
N PHE A 104 7.02 -22.04 -6.02
CA PHE A 104 8.10 -21.05 -5.91
C PHE A 104 9.48 -21.71 -5.90
N PHE A 105 10.48 -20.94 -6.39
CA PHE A 105 11.89 -21.29 -6.27
C PHE A 105 12.40 -20.89 -4.88
N THR A 106 13.11 -21.79 -4.21
CA THR A 106 13.71 -21.50 -2.91
C THR A 106 15.02 -20.72 -3.06
N LYS A 107 15.42 -19.98 -2.02
CA LYS A 107 16.70 -19.22 -2.01
C LYS A 107 17.93 -20.10 -2.12
N TYR A 108 17.81 -21.36 -1.72
CA TYR A 108 18.95 -22.31 -1.64
C TYR A 108 18.95 -23.35 -2.76
N GLY A 109 18.19 -23.10 -3.81
CA GLY A 109 17.92 -24.08 -4.85
C GLY A 109 16.70 -24.93 -4.54
N GLY A 110 16.05 -25.48 -5.56
CA GLY A 110 14.87 -26.30 -5.45
C GLY A 110 13.56 -25.53 -5.65
N LEU A 111 12.48 -26.32 -5.78
CA LEU A 111 11.13 -25.86 -6.01
C LEU A 111 10.21 -26.42 -4.92
N LYS A 112 9.19 -25.64 -4.56
CA LYS A 112 8.13 -26.09 -3.66
C LYS A 112 6.76 -25.70 -4.20
N SER A 113 5.79 -26.62 -4.05
CA SER A 113 4.39 -26.34 -4.35
C SER A 113 3.78 -25.35 -3.34
N ALA A 114 2.88 -24.53 -3.84
CA ALA A 114 1.92 -23.74 -3.08
C ALA A 114 0.49 -24.01 -3.55
N GLY A 115 0.26 -25.02 -4.39
CA GLY A 115 -1.04 -25.31 -4.99
C GLY A 115 -2.09 -25.82 -4.00
N GLU A 116 -1.68 -26.33 -2.84
CA GLU A 116 -2.58 -26.72 -1.74
C GLU A 116 -2.79 -25.62 -0.69
N ALA A 117 -2.20 -24.42 -0.91
CA ALA A 117 -2.41 -23.32 0.02
C ALA A 117 -3.86 -22.79 -0.07
N ASP A 118 -4.52 -22.73 1.08
CA ASP A 118 -5.84 -22.10 1.24
C ASP A 118 -5.67 -20.60 1.57
N GLU A 119 -4.73 -20.27 2.47
CA GLU A 119 -4.45 -18.91 2.88
C GLU A 119 -2.96 -18.71 3.22
N PHE A 120 -2.46 -17.52 2.99
CA PHE A 120 -1.10 -17.13 3.36
C PHE A 120 -1.12 -16.30 4.64
N PHE A 121 -0.11 -16.46 5.47
CA PHE A 121 0.02 -15.73 6.73
C PHE A 121 1.43 -15.19 6.95
N ILE A 122 1.54 -14.17 7.80
CA ILE A 122 2.81 -13.67 8.31
C ILE A 122 2.91 -13.98 9.80
N LEU A 123 4.05 -14.53 10.23
CA LEU A 123 4.38 -14.72 11.64
C LEU A 123 5.35 -13.62 12.07
N MET A 124 4.99 -12.89 13.13
CA MET A 124 5.76 -11.75 13.64
C MET A 124 5.91 -11.79 15.17
N ASP A 125 6.86 -11.04 15.69
CA ASP A 125 7.03 -10.89 17.13
C ASP A 125 5.86 -10.12 17.75
N ARG A 126 5.49 -10.52 18.97
CA ARG A 126 4.51 -9.78 19.76
C ARG A 126 5.13 -8.50 20.32
N VAL A 127 4.50 -7.35 20.04
CA VAL A 127 4.84 -6.06 20.65
C VAL A 127 4.03 -5.84 21.92
N ASN A 128 4.70 -5.43 22.99
CA ASN A 128 4.05 -4.98 24.22
C ASN A 128 3.88 -3.47 24.20
N GLY A 129 2.77 -2.97 24.74
CA GLY A 129 2.46 -1.53 24.79
C GLY A 129 0.95 -1.29 24.72
N LEU A 130 0.58 -0.02 24.57
CA LEU A 130 -0.79 0.41 24.33
C LEU A 130 -0.84 1.21 23.04
N GLU A 131 -1.87 0.97 22.25
CA GLU A 131 -2.09 1.69 21.00
C GLU A 131 -2.29 3.19 21.23
N TYR A 132 -1.68 4.01 20.40
CA TYR A 132 -1.70 5.47 20.58
C TYR A 132 -3.11 6.08 20.50
N TYR A 133 -4.03 5.47 19.76
CA TYR A 133 -5.42 5.96 19.72
C TYR A 133 -6.06 6.04 21.10
N ARG A 134 -5.62 5.23 22.09
CA ARG A 134 -6.13 5.26 23.46
C ARG A 134 -5.82 6.58 24.17
N ASP A 135 -4.66 7.19 23.88
CA ASP A 135 -4.34 8.53 24.38
C ASP A 135 -5.28 9.57 23.75
N LEU A 136 -5.52 9.46 22.42
CA LEU A 136 -6.42 10.38 21.73
C LEU A 136 -7.86 10.24 22.22
N ASP A 137 -8.35 9.01 22.46
CA ASP A 137 -9.66 8.74 23.06
C ASP A 137 -9.75 9.37 24.46
N ARG A 138 -8.76 9.15 25.33
CA ARG A 138 -8.70 9.77 26.66
C ARG A 138 -8.78 11.30 26.59
N ILE A 139 -8.02 11.94 25.70
CA ILE A 139 -8.02 13.39 25.51
C ILE A 139 -9.40 13.85 25.02
N ARG A 140 -10.02 13.12 24.08
CA ARG A 140 -11.35 13.45 23.57
C ARG A 140 -12.41 13.35 24.67
N ASP A 141 -12.41 12.27 25.44
CA ASP A 141 -13.55 11.89 26.28
C ASP A 141 -13.43 12.47 27.71
N THR A 142 -12.21 12.69 28.22
CA THR A 142 -11.99 13.10 29.62
C THR A 142 -11.46 14.52 29.78
N HIS A 143 -10.98 15.16 28.73
CA HIS A 143 -10.25 16.44 28.74
C HIS A 143 -8.89 16.40 29.48
N PHE A 144 -8.44 15.25 29.98
CA PHE A 144 -7.10 15.13 30.54
C PHE A 144 -6.05 15.14 29.44
N PHE A 145 -5.21 16.18 29.48
CA PHE A 145 -4.08 16.38 28.56
C PHE A 145 -2.81 16.56 29.39
N TYR A 146 -1.79 15.79 29.08
CA TYR A 146 -0.54 15.76 29.82
C TYR A 146 0.63 16.22 28.95
N PRO A 147 1.73 16.72 29.53
CA PRO A 147 2.95 17.04 28.76
C PRO A 147 3.42 15.85 27.89
N LEU A 148 3.29 14.63 28.40
CA LEU A 148 3.64 13.42 27.65
C LEU A 148 2.88 13.26 26.31
N ASP A 149 1.66 13.76 26.22
CA ASP A 149 0.89 13.67 24.96
C ASP A 149 1.54 14.51 23.85
N THR A 150 2.02 15.69 24.21
CA THR A 150 2.82 16.54 23.33
C THR A 150 4.17 15.90 22.99
N ASP A 151 4.87 15.35 23.99
CA ASP A 151 6.16 14.69 23.79
C ASP A 151 6.03 13.48 22.85
N ARG A 152 4.93 12.72 22.96
CA ARG A 152 4.61 11.62 22.03
C ARG A 152 4.38 12.10 20.62
N ALA A 153 3.58 13.16 20.44
CA ALA A 153 3.35 13.74 19.12
C ALA A 153 4.66 14.22 18.45
N MET A 154 5.55 14.83 19.24
CA MET A 154 6.88 15.26 18.77
C MET A 154 7.79 14.07 18.45
N ALA A 155 7.79 13.02 19.28
CA ALA A 155 8.57 11.80 19.02
C ALA A 155 8.14 11.10 17.73
N LEU A 156 6.83 11.06 17.43
CA LEU A 156 6.31 10.54 16.16
C LEU A 156 6.75 11.38 14.98
N SER A 157 6.72 12.71 15.11
CA SER A 157 7.24 13.63 14.10
C SER A 157 8.75 13.44 13.87
N ASP A 158 9.54 13.29 14.94
CA ASP A 158 10.98 13.03 14.85
C ASP A 158 11.30 11.70 14.14
N TYR A 159 10.51 10.68 14.43
CA TYR A 159 10.64 9.40 13.75
C TYR A 159 10.38 9.53 12.24
N LEU A 160 9.36 10.28 11.82
CA LEU A 160 9.10 10.52 10.41
C LEU A 160 10.24 11.32 9.74
N VAL A 161 10.77 12.34 10.41
CA VAL A 161 11.97 13.05 9.91
C VAL A 161 13.10 12.07 9.64
N TYR A 162 13.42 11.21 10.62
CA TYR A 162 14.50 10.23 10.53
C TYR A 162 14.34 9.23 9.37
N ILE A 163 13.14 8.67 9.18
CA ILE A 163 12.93 7.70 8.09
C ILE A 163 12.85 8.38 6.72
N HIS A 164 12.28 9.58 6.62
CA HIS A 164 12.10 10.31 5.37
C HIS A 164 13.40 10.94 4.82
N GLU A 165 14.44 11.10 5.66
CA GLU A 165 15.78 11.46 5.22
C GLU A 165 16.41 10.38 4.30
N GLN A 166 15.97 9.13 4.43
CA GLN A 166 16.47 8.01 3.66
C GLN A 166 15.81 7.99 2.27
N LYS A 167 16.47 8.63 1.29
CA LYS A 167 15.99 8.70 -0.10
C LYS A 167 16.27 7.42 -0.87
N HIS A 168 15.43 7.15 -1.87
CA HIS A 168 15.60 6.04 -2.79
C HIS A 168 15.51 6.53 -4.23
N ASP A 169 16.48 6.16 -5.07
CA ASP A 169 16.50 6.57 -6.47
C ASP A 169 15.81 5.52 -7.35
N ASP A 170 14.50 5.63 -7.47
CA ASP A 170 13.69 4.85 -8.40
C ASP A 170 12.48 5.66 -8.90
N PRO A 171 12.68 6.43 -9.98
CA PRO A 171 11.62 7.25 -10.59
C PRO A 171 10.36 6.46 -10.96
N VAL A 172 10.53 5.24 -11.46
CA VAL A 172 9.42 4.37 -11.88
C VAL A 172 8.59 3.93 -10.67
N LEU A 173 9.26 3.63 -9.55
CA LEU A 173 8.59 3.28 -8.31
C LEU A 173 7.80 4.47 -7.74
N TYR A 174 8.38 5.69 -7.76
CA TYR A 174 7.66 6.89 -7.31
C TYR A 174 6.37 7.09 -8.10
N GLN A 175 6.48 7.07 -9.44
CA GLN A 175 5.32 7.23 -10.33
C GLN A 175 4.26 6.15 -10.09
N ARG A 176 4.69 4.92 -9.81
CA ARG A 176 3.81 3.84 -9.41
C ARG A 176 3.10 4.16 -8.09
N ARG A 177 3.82 4.61 -7.06
CA ARG A 177 3.23 4.94 -5.74
C ARG A 177 2.16 6.02 -5.85
N ILE A 178 2.42 7.09 -6.63
CA ILE A 178 1.42 8.14 -6.86
C ILE A 178 0.22 7.61 -7.67
N ARG A 179 0.44 6.74 -8.66
CA ARG A 179 -0.66 6.09 -9.39
C ARG A 179 -1.50 5.20 -8.47
N ASP A 180 -0.84 4.40 -7.65
CA ASP A 180 -1.51 3.45 -6.76
C ASP A 180 -2.30 4.19 -5.66
N MET A 181 -1.82 5.36 -5.18
CA MET A 181 -2.56 6.24 -4.27
C MET A 181 -3.90 6.70 -4.85
N VAL A 182 -3.98 6.94 -6.15
CA VAL A 182 -5.23 7.35 -6.80
C VAL A 182 -6.08 6.13 -7.17
N GLY A 183 -5.50 5.10 -7.79
CA GLY A 183 -6.24 4.06 -8.51
C GLY A 183 -6.20 2.65 -7.91
N SER A 184 -5.61 2.41 -6.73
CA SER A 184 -5.66 1.07 -6.12
C SER A 184 -6.93 0.84 -5.30
N GLY A 185 -7.27 -0.44 -5.07
CA GLY A 185 -8.45 -0.82 -4.32
C GLY A 185 -8.44 -0.42 -2.83
N GLU A 186 -7.28 -0.13 -2.26
CA GLU A 186 -7.13 0.31 -0.86
C GLU A 186 -6.91 1.83 -0.72
N CYS A 187 -6.92 2.56 -1.86
CA CYS A 187 -6.68 4.00 -1.90
C CYS A 187 -7.90 4.77 -2.43
N ILE A 188 -7.72 5.95 -3.03
CA ILE A 188 -8.83 6.89 -3.29
C ILE A 188 -9.99 6.25 -4.05
N MET A 189 -9.75 5.64 -5.23
CA MET A 189 -10.83 5.06 -6.03
C MET A 189 -11.49 3.87 -5.33
N GLY A 190 -10.71 2.93 -4.77
CA GLY A 190 -11.31 1.80 -4.05
C GLY A 190 -12.06 2.19 -2.77
N LEU A 191 -11.64 3.27 -2.09
CA LEU A 191 -12.43 3.84 -0.98
C LEU A 191 -13.75 4.42 -1.49
N ILE A 192 -13.72 5.16 -2.60
CA ILE A 192 -14.92 5.72 -3.22
C ILE A 192 -15.91 4.60 -3.58
N ASP A 193 -15.44 3.52 -4.20
CA ASP A 193 -16.24 2.33 -4.53
C ASP A 193 -16.86 1.67 -3.27
N SER A 194 -16.27 1.85 -2.09
CA SER A 194 -16.79 1.30 -0.83
C SER A 194 -17.90 2.13 -0.17
N TYR A 195 -18.15 3.35 -0.64
CA TYR A 195 -19.23 4.17 -0.12
C TYR A 195 -20.60 3.64 -0.55
N PRO A 196 -21.64 3.74 0.31
CA PRO A 196 -22.97 3.24 -0.03
C PRO A 196 -23.59 3.98 -1.20
N GLU A 197 -24.39 3.28 -2.01
CA GLU A 197 -25.27 3.93 -2.98
C GLU A 197 -26.17 4.97 -2.30
N ASN A 198 -26.41 6.08 -2.96
CA ASN A 198 -27.20 7.21 -2.44
C ASN A 198 -26.68 7.77 -1.11
N PHE A 199 -25.38 7.86 -0.97
CA PHE A 199 -24.73 8.42 0.21
C PHE A 199 -25.12 9.90 0.40
N GLY A 200 -25.87 10.18 1.47
CA GLY A 200 -26.55 11.48 1.66
C GLY A 200 -25.64 12.69 1.92
N PHE A 201 -24.32 12.51 2.01
CA PHE A 201 -23.34 13.57 2.23
C PHE A 201 -22.61 13.99 0.96
N TYR A 202 -22.49 13.08 -0.01
CA TYR A 202 -21.70 13.28 -1.22
C TYR A 202 -22.29 12.43 -2.34
N SER A 203 -22.64 13.05 -3.47
CA SER A 203 -23.30 12.36 -4.58
C SER A 203 -22.26 11.67 -5.49
N ASP A 204 -22.71 10.74 -6.34
CA ASP A 204 -21.87 10.09 -7.35
C ASP A 204 -21.18 11.13 -8.26
N LYS A 205 -21.87 12.25 -8.58
CA LYS A 205 -21.27 13.35 -9.35
C LYS A 205 -20.17 14.07 -8.59
N ASP A 206 -20.28 14.16 -7.27
CA ASP A 206 -19.25 14.77 -6.43
C ASP A 206 -18.03 13.83 -6.35
N PHE A 207 -18.25 12.53 -6.21
CA PHE A 207 -17.18 11.53 -6.27
C PHE A 207 -16.50 11.54 -7.64
N GLU A 208 -17.25 11.56 -8.75
CA GLU A 208 -16.67 11.67 -10.11
C GLU A 208 -15.81 12.92 -10.25
N ARG A 209 -16.28 14.07 -9.74
CA ARG A 209 -15.52 15.33 -9.74
C ARG A 209 -14.23 15.18 -8.92
N LEU A 210 -14.31 14.59 -7.74
CA LEU A 210 -13.16 14.36 -6.85
C LEU A 210 -12.10 13.48 -7.50
N GLU A 211 -12.49 12.38 -8.13
CA GLU A 211 -11.56 11.49 -8.85
C GLU A 211 -10.83 12.23 -9.98
N LYS A 212 -11.55 13.05 -10.76
CA LYS A 212 -10.93 13.88 -11.82
C LYS A 212 -9.87 14.82 -11.23
N LYS A 213 -10.15 15.47 -10.10
CA LYS A 213 -9.17 16.28 -9.36
C LYS A 213 -7.98 15.46 -8.87
N CYS A 214 -8.19 14.26 -8.35
CA CYS A 214 -7.11 13.38 -7.92
C CYS A 214 -6.23 12.92 -9.09
N VAL A 215 -6.80 12.75 -10.30
CA VAL A 215 -6.03 12.47 -11.52
C VAL A 215 -5.19 13.71 -11.92
N GLU A 216 -5.70 14.93 -11.78
CA GLU A 216 -4.92 16.17 -11.99
C GLU A 216 -3.76 16.22 -10.99
N TRP A 217 -4.00 15.92 -9.71
CA TRP A 217 -2.97 15.83 -8.67
C TRP A 217 -1.91 14.79 -8.98
N ARG A 218 -2.30 13.61 -9.49
CA ARG A 218 -1.35 12.59 -9.93
C ARG A 218 -0.34 13.15 -10.94
N TRP A 219 -0.80 13.96 -11.90
CA TRP A 219 0.08 14.57 -12.89
C TRP A 219 0.97 15.68 -12.30
N ARG A 220 0.51 16.40 -11.29
CA ARG A 220 1.33 17.41 -10.58
C ARG A 220 2.46 16.77 -9.77
N LEU A 221 2.25 15.55 -9.26
CA LEU A 221 3.27 14.84 -8.51
C LEU A 221 4.16 13.95 -9.39
N HIS A 222 3.75 13.66 -10.63
CA HIS A 222 4.37 12.65 -11.49
C HIS A 222 5.88 12.83 -11.72
N ASP A 223 6.37 14.05 -11.75
CA ASP A 223 7.77 14.42 -11.99
C ASP A 223 8.59 14.64 -10.70
N LYS A 224 7.98 14.55 -9.52
CA LYS A 224 8.64 14.80 -8.23
C LYS A 224 9.37 13.55 -7.70
N VAL A 225 10.06 12.86 -8.57
CA VAL A 225 10.65 11.52 -8.32
C VAL A 225 11.76 11.53 -7.27
N ASP A 226 12.42 12.65 -7.07
CA ASP A 226 13.43 12.90 -6.04
C ASP A 226 12.88 12.86 -4.60
N ARG A 227 11.57 12.89 -4.47
CA ARG A 227 10.88 12.83 -3.18
C ARG A 227 10.74 11.41 -2.65
N LEU A 228 10.97 10.36 -3.46
CA LEU A 228 10.85 8.98 -3.02
C LEU A 228 11.73 8.70 -1.80
N SER A 229 11.10 8.37 -0.69
CA SER A 229 11.76 8.17 0.60
C SER A 229 11.28 6.88 1.25
N VAL A 230 12.01 6.41 2.26
CA VAL A 230 11.51 5.39 3.18
C VAL A 230 10.26 5.96 3.86
N VAL A 231 9.15 5.22 3.81
CA VAL A 231 7.88 5.57 4.47
C VAL A 231 7.33 4.39 5.26
N HIS A 232 6.43 4.67 6.17
CA HIS A 232 5.59 3.65 6.79
C HIS A 232 4.43 3.27 5.86
N GLY A 233 3.79 4.26 5.24
CA GLY A 233 2.69 4.12 4.29
C GLY A 233 1.29 4.03 4.92
N ASP A 234 1.19 3.78 6.25
CA ASP A 234 -0.07 3.77 6.99
C ASP A 234 0.13 4.19 8.46
N PHE A 235 0.73 5.37 8.65
CA PHE A 235 1.20 5.89 9.95
C PHE A 235 0.07 6.52 10.76
N HIS A 236 -0.89 5.69 11.20
CA HIS A 236 -2.03 6.12 12.01
C HIS A 236 -1.97 5.60 13.46
N PRO A 237 -2.75 6.16 14.41
CA PRO A 237 -2.62 5.86 15.84
C PRO A 237 -2.86 4.39 16.25
N TRP A 238 -3.57 3.60 15.47
CA TRP A 238 -3.78 2.16 15.73
C TRP A 238 -2.55 1.31 15.39
N ASN A 239 -1.66 1.83 14.52
CA ASN A 239 -0.41 1.17 14.12
C ASN A 239 0.79 1.59 14.96
N ILE A 240 0.57 2.25 16.09
CA ILE A 240 1.63 2.74 16.97
C ILE A 240 1.38 2.24 18.38
N MET A 241 2.35 1.51 18.93
CA MET A 241 2.31 0.95 20.28
C MET A 241 3.29 1.70 21.17
N PHE A 242 2.78 2.53 22.10
CA PHE A 242 3.61 3.17 23.12
C PHE A 242 3.81 2.26 24.33
N ARG A 243 5.02 2.33 24.87
CA ARG A 243 5.41 1.81 26.19
C ARG A 243 5.53 2.97 27.20
N ASN A 244 6.57 2.96 28.03
CA ASN A 244 6.82 4.04 28.96
C ASN A 244 7.37 5.29 28.24
N GLY A 245 6.84 6.47 28.59
CA GLY A 245 7.29 7.74 28.01
C GLY A 245 7.01 7.81 26.51
N THR A 246 8.04 8.14 25.73
CA THR A 246 7.99 8.29 24.27
C THR A 246 8.52 7.07 23.53
N ASP A 247 8.81 5.97 24.21
CA ASP A 247 9.25 4.73 23.57
C ASP A 247 8.09 4.03 22.85
N PHE A 248 8.23 3.74 21.56
CA PHE A 248 7.17 3.13 20.76
C PHE A 248 7.71 2.14 19.72
N THR A 249 6.80 1.35 19.17
CA THR A 249 7.02 0.49 18.01
C THR A 249 5.90 0.75 17.01
N VAL A 250 6.22 0.80 15.72
CA VAL A 250 5.25 0.88 14.63
C VAL A 250 4.89 -0.52 14.14
N LEU A 251 3.65 -0.69 13.69
CA LEU A 251 3.07 -1.94 13.21
C LEU A 251 2.54 -1.75 11.79
N ASP A 252 2.35 -2.85 11.06
CA ASP A 252 1.66 -2.88 9.77
C ASP A 252 2.21 -1.93 8.70
N ARG A 253 3.27 -2.37 8.03
CA ARG A 253 3.90 -1.70 6.89
C ARG A 253 3.52 -2.39 5.57
N SER A 254 2.23 -2.48 5.30
CA SER A 254 1.67 -3.30 4.19
C SER A 254 1.80 -2.66 2.81
N ARG A 255 2.03 -1.34 2.72
CA ARG A 255 2.07 -0.59 1.45
C ARG A 255 3.45 -0.47 0.80
N GLY A 256 4.45 -1.17 1.35
CA GLY A 256 5.82 -1.19 0.83
C GLY A 256 6.75 -0.19 1.51
N GLU A 257 8.05 -0.27 1.11
CA GLU A 257 9.13 0.38 1.86
C GLU A 257 9.32 1.87 1.49
N TYR A 258 8.91 2.27 0.28
CA TYR A 258 9.19 3.59 -0.28
C TYR A 258 7.92 4.25 -0.81
N GLY A 259 7.83 5.57 -0.60
CA GLY A 259 6.69 6.38 -1.03
C GLY A 259 6.95 7.88 -0.90
N GLU A 260 5.88 8.66 -0.96
CA GLU A 260 5.92 10.11 -0.73
C GLU A 260 5.78 10.41 0.77
N PRO A 261 6.69 11.18 1.39
CA PRO A 261 6.62 11.58 2.80
C PRO A 261 5.29 12.17 3.24
N ALA A 262 4.60 12.87 2.34
CA ALA A 262 3.30 13.46 2.63
C ALA A 262 2.24 12.41 3.04
N ASP A 263 2.38 11.14 2.63
CA ASP A 263 1.44 10.08 3.02
C ASP A 263 1.46 9.86 4.55
N ASP A 264 2.63 9.68 5.13
CA ASP A 264 2.77 9.45 6.58
C ASP A 264 2.40 10.69 7.40
N VAL A 265 2.87 11.87 6.98
CA VAL A 265 2.61 13.14 7.69
C VAL A 265 1.12 13.46 7.71
N THR A 266 0.44 13.30 6.58
CA THR A 266 -1.02 13.54 6.51
C THR A 266 -1.80 12.47 7.24
N CYS A 267 -1.33 11.23 7.27
CA CYS A 267 -1.96 10.13 7.98
C CYS A 267 -2.08 10.43 9.48
N MET A 268 -0.98 10.82 10.13
CA MET A 268 -1.00 11.16 11.55
C MET A 268 -1.74 12.48 11.80
N SER A 269 -1.40 13.54 11.09
CA SER A 269 -1.98 14.86 11.34
C SER A 269 -3.49 14.92 11.07
N MET A 270 -4.00 14.15 10.10
CA MET A 270 -5.45 13.99 9.90
C MET A 270 -6.15 13.38 11.10
N ASN A 271 -5.50 12.49 11.86
CA ASN A 271 -6.09 11.95 13.08
C ASN A 271 -6.23 13.02 14.18
N TYR A 272 -5.29 13.94 14.35
CA TYR A 272 -5.47 15.06 15.27
C TYR A 272 -6.65 15.96 14.86
N ILE A 273 -6.77 16.24 13.55
CA ILE A 273 -7.92 16.97 13.01
C ILE A 273 -9.23 16.20 13.29
N PHE A 274 -9.27 14.91 13.01
CA PHE A 274 -10.44 14.07 13.17
C PHE A 274 -10.94 13.98 14.61
N TYR A 275 -10.03 13.80 15.57
CA TYR A 275 -10.38 13.81 17.00
C TYR A 275 -10.85 15.18 17.46
N SER A 276 -10.22 16.26 16.98
CA SER A 276 -10.67 17.62 17.28
C SER A 276 -12.07 17.93 16.71
N LEU A 277 -12.36 17.46 15.51
CA LEU A 277 -13.71 17.61 14.93
C LEU A 277 -14.79 16.91 15.76
N GLN A 278 -14.50 15.71 16.27
CA GLN A 278 -15.41 14.96 17.14
C GLN A 278 -15.67 15.71 18.47
N LYS A 279 -14.61 16.27 19.06
CA LYS A 279 -14.69 16.94 20.37
C LYS A 279 -15.27 18.37 20.25
N TYR A 280 -14.80 19.14 19.29
CA TYR A 280 -15.02 20.59 19.22
C TYR A 280 -15.76 21.04 17.95
N GLY A 281 -15.89 20.17 16.98
CA GLY A 281 -16.43 20.54 15.67
C GLY A 281 -15.51 21.44 14.82
N LYS A 282 -14.28 21.69 15.27
CA LYS A 282 -13.21 22.43 14.56
C LYS A 282 -11.86 22.04 15.14
N LEU A 283 -10.77 22.36 14.47
CA LEU A 283 -9.41 22.15 15.02
C LEU A 283 -9.13 23.21 16.08
N GLN A 284 -9.11 22.81 17.35
CA GLN A 284 -8.78 23.69 18.48
C GLN A 284 -8.34 22.88 19.71
N GLY A 285 -7.95 23.59 20.79
CA GLY A 285 -7.56 22.99 22.08
C GLY A 285 -6.35 22.09 21.94
N GLU A 286 -6.35 21.00 22.69
CA GLU A 286 -5.24 20.08 22.86
C GLU A 286 -4.83 19.44 21.52
N PHE A 287 -5.82 19.07 20.70
CA PHE A 287 -5.54 18.48 19.38
C PHE A 287 -4.94 19.48 18.40
N LYS A 288 -5.28 20.77 18.51
CA LYS A 288 -4.61 21.81 17.75
C LYS A 288 -3.15 21.98 18.17
N ASP A 289 -2.89 21.95 19.49
CA ASP A 289 -1.53 22.04 20.01
C ASP A 289 -0.68 20.84 19.51
N MET A 290 -1.22 19.63 19.58
CA MET A 290 -0.55 18.43 19.05
C MET A 290 -0.32 18.53 17.55
N PHE A 291 -1.32 18.95 16.78
CA PHE A 291 -1.21 19.15 15.34
C PHE A 291 -0.15 20.17 14.98
N ASP A 292 -0.19 21.35 15.58
CA ASP A 292 0.76 22.42 15.32
C ASP A 292 2.20 21.98 15.62
N ARG A 293 2.43 21.37 16.78
CA ARG A 293 3.76 20.90 17.19
C ARG A 293 4.27 19.78 16.31
N PHE A 294 3.42 18.83 15.94
CA PHE A 294 3.77 17.74 15.03
C PHE A 294 4.19 18.30 13.65
N MET A 295 3.38 19.20 13.08
CA MET A 295 3.65 19.79 11.76
C MET A 295 4.88 20.71 11.78
N GLU A 296 4.98 21.61 12.77
CA GLU A 296 6.12 22.52 12.87
C GLU A 296 7.43 21.78 13.11
N ASN A 297 7.42 20.79 14.00
CA ASN A 297 8.62 19.98 14.29
C ASN A 297 9.08 19.24 13.02
N TYR A 298 8.14 18.63 12.27
CA TYR A 298 8.46 17.94 11.03
C TYR A 298 9.06 18.91 10.00
N LEU A 299 8.35 20.00 9.68
CA LEU A 299 8.75 20.97 8.65
C LEU A 299 10.09 21.60 8.96
N VAL A 300 10.32 21.99 10.23
CA VAL A 300 11.56 22.66 10.63
C VAL A 300 12.75 21.68 10.62
N LYS A 301 12.57 20.48 11.14
CA LYS A 301 13.68 19.52 11.24
C LYS A 301 14.03 18.87 9.89
N SER A 302 13.02 18.55 9.08
CA SER A 302 13.26 17.98 7.74
C SER A 302 13.68 19.04 6.71
N GLY A 303 13.30 20.30 6.90
CA GLY A 303 13.44 21.36 5.90
C GLY A 303 12.51 21.20 4.68
N ASP A 304 11.63 20.19 4.67
CA ASP A 304 10.75 19.88 3.54
C ASP A 304 9.45 20.67 3.60
N PHE A 305 9.54 21.97 3.36
CA PHE A 305 8.34 22.84 3.24
C PHE A 305 7.54 22.57 1.97
N ASP A 306 8.15 21.97 0.94
CA ASP A 306 7.46 21.59 -0.29
C ASP A 306 6.42 20.48 -0.05
N LEU A 307 6.52 19.72 1.04
CA LEU A 307 5.50 18.77 1.49
C LEU A 307 4.10 19.40 1.49
N LEU A 308 3.99 20.68 1.91
CA LEU A 308 2.71 21.38 1.95
C LEU A 308 2.05 21.53 0.57
N LYS A 309 2.84 21.59 -0.51
CA LYS A 309 2.36 21.65 -1.91
C LYS A 309 1.84 20.31 -2.42
N TYR A 310 2.19 19.20 -1.78
CA TYR A 310 1.81 17.84 -2.20
C TYR A 310 0.80 17.19 -1.24
N ALA A 311 0.76 17.63 0.00
CA ALA A 311 -0.14 17.16 1.04
C ALA A 311 -1.63 17.12 0.67
N PRO A 312 -2.19 18.04 -0.16
CA PRO A 312 -3.62 18.03 -0.47
C PRO A 312 -4.16 16.69 -0.97
N LEU A 313 -3.47 16.02 -1.90
CA LEU A 313 -3.89 14.70 -2.40
C LEU A 313 -3.98 13.66 -1.28
N PHE A 314 -2.97 13.63 -0.41
CA PHE A 314 -2.89 12.66 0.69
C PHE A 314 -3.91 12.98 1.79
N TYR A 315 -4.18 14.26 2.06
CA TYR A 315 -5.29 14.64 2.95
C TYR A 315 -6.65 14.22 2.41
N VAL A 316 -6.90 14.30 1.09
CA VAL A 316 -8.12 13.75 0.48
C VAL A 316 -8.25 12.27 0.80
N PHE A 317 -7.19 11.49 0.58
CA PHE A 317 -7.18 10.06 0.88
C PHE A 317 -7.50 9.80 2.35
N ARG A 318 -6.78 10.44 3.27
CA ARG A 318 -6.95 10.21 4.72
C ARG A 318 -8.30 10.72 5.22
N ALA A 319 -8.83 11.81 4.66
CA ALA A 319 -10.16 12.31 4.98
C ALA A 319 -11.27 11.36 4.49
N LEU A 320 -11.13 10.76 3.31
CA LEU A 320 -12.05 9.71 2.84
C LEU A 320 -12.06 8.51 3.80
N VAL A 321 -10.91 8.05 4.29
CA VAL A 321 -10.84 6.95 5.27
C VAL A 321 -11.64 7.28 6.53
N VAL A 322 -11.37 8.45 7.17
CA VAL A 322 -12.04 8.81 8.44
C VAL A 322 -13.49 9.26 8.26
N ALA A 323 -13.92 9.61 7.04
CA ALA A 323 -15.31 9.91 6.72
C ALA A 323 -16.12 8.65 6.35
N SER A 324 -15.47 7.52 6.08
CA SER A 324 -16.12 6.31 5.60
C SER A 324 -17.09 5.73 6.63
N PRO A 325 -18.34 5.41 6.22
CA PRO A 325 -19.28 4.72 7.09
C PRO A 325 -18.92 3.24 7.33
N VAL A 326 -18.05 2.65 6.51
CA VAL A 326 -17.54 1.29 6.70
C VAL A 326 -16.62 1.25 7.91
N TRP A 327 -15.64 2.18 7.98
CA TRP A 327 -14.66 2.24 9.06
C TRP A 327 -15.19 2.94 10.32
N TYR A 328 -16.02 3.97 10.14
CA TYR A 328 -16.56 4.79 11.23
C TYR A 328 -18.10 4.90 11.15
N PRO A 329 -18.85 3.80 11.35
CA PRO A 329 -20.31 3.79 11.21
C PRO A 329 -21.00 4.72 12.21
N GLY A 330 -20.45 4.89 13.42
CA GLY A 330 -21.00 5.75 14.48
C GLY A 330 -20.64 7.23 14.38
N LEU A 331 -19.94 7.66 13.32
CA LEU A 331 -19.53 9.05 13.18
C LEU A 331 -20.74 9.98 13.00
N SER A 332 -20.78 11.10 13.76
CA SER A 332 -21.89 12.05 13.67
C SER A 332 -22.00 12.69 12.29
N ALA A 333 -23.23 12.97 11.85
CA ALA A 333 -23.51 13.60 10.56
C ALA A 333 -22.80 14.96 10.41
N SER A 334 -22.70 15.74 11.48
CA SER A 334 -22.05 17.05 11.46
C SER A 334 -20.55 16.95 11.24
N VAL A 335 -19.88 15.97 11.84
CA VAL A 335 -18.45 15.72 11.63
C VAL A 335 -18.22 15.21 10.21
N ARG A 336 -19.01 14.25 9.75
CA ARG A 336 -18.90 13.71 8.40
C ARG A 336 -19.08 14.80 7.33
N LYS A 337 -20.07 15.68 7.50
CA LYS A 337 -20.24 16.83 6.59
C LYS A 337 -18.99 17.72 6.54
N LYS A 338 -18.37 18.02 7.68
CA LYS A 338 -17.15 18.82 7.74
C LYS A 338 -15.96 18.13 7.09
N LEU A 339 -15.88 16.81 7.16
CA LEU A 339 -14.86 16.05 6.45
C LEU A 339 -15.02 16.15 4.93
N PHE A 340 -16.25 16.10 4.41
CA PHE A 340 -16.48 16.30 2.98
C PHE A 340 -16.24 17.76 2.55
N ASN A 341 -16.60 18.75 3.36
CA ASN A 341 -16.19 20.12 3.10
C ASN A 341 -14.65 20.27 3.08
N PHE A 342 -13.95 19.57 4.00
CA PHE A 342 -12.50 19.56 4.01
C PHE A 342 -11.94 18.95 2.72
N ILE A 343 -12.48 17.81 2.26
CA ILE A 343 -12.07 17.15 1.02
C ILE A 343 -12.21 18.10 -0.17
N ASP A 344 -13.39 18.74 -0.33
CA ASP A 344 -13.67 19.66 -1.43
C ASP A 344 -12.72 20.87 -1.42
N ASN A 345 -12.49 21.45 -0.24
CA ASN A 345 -11.68 22.64 -0.14
C ASN A 345 -10.17 22.36 -0.23
N VAL A 346 -9.69 21.23 0.31
CA VAL A 346 -8.27 20.91 0.28
C VAL A 346 -7.81 20.43 -1.09
N VAL A 347 -8.65 19.71 -1.85
CA VAL A 347 -8.29 19.23 -3.19
C VAL A 347 -8.10 20.38 -4.19
N ASP A 348 -8.75 21.50 -3.96
CA ASP A 348 -8.67 22.71 -4.80
C ASP A 348 -7.56 23.67 -4.37
N ASP A 349 -6.95 23.47 -3.20
CA ASP A 349 -5.85 24.31 -2.72
C ASP A 349 -4.50 23.84 -3.30
N TYR A 350 -3.66 24.77 -3.72
CA TYR A 350 -2.35 24.46 -4.29
C TYR A 350 -1.30 24.14 -3.25
N GLU A 351 -1.50 24.59 -2.02
CA GLU A 351 -0.61 24.40 -0.88
C GLU A 351 -1.45 24.32 0.40
N PHE A 352 -1.25 23.28 1.18
CA PHE A 352 -2.01 23.09 2.41
C PHE A 352 -1.64 24.14 3.46
N ASP A 353 -2.62 24.96 3.84
CA ASP A 353 -2.47 26.00 4.86
C ASP A 353 -2.63 25.41 6.25
N TYR A 354 -1.55 24.81 6.77
CA TYR A 354 -1.57 24.16 8.08
C TYR A 354 -1.77 25.14 9.25
N LYS A 355 -1.55 26.43 9.05
CA LYS A 355 -1.82 27.46 10.09
C LYS A 355 -3.30 27.80 10.21
N ASN A 356 -4.09 27.65 9.12
CA ASN A 356 -5.49 28.02 9.04
C ASN A 356 -6.41 26.87 8.62
N VAL A 357 -6.18 25.65 9.16
CA VAL A 357 -6.90 24.42 8.80
C VAL A 357 -8.43 24.59 8.86
N ASN A 358 -8.93 25.40 9.79
CA ASN A 358 -10.36 25.61 9.97
C ASN A 358 -11.06 26.27 8.75
N LYS A 359 -10.32 26.84 7.80
CA LYS A 359 -10.90 27.34 6.54
C LYS A 359 -11.49 26.23 5.69
N TYR A 360 -10.90 25.02 5.76
CA TYR A 360 -11.31 23.88 4.96
C TYR A 360 -12.63 23.23 5.42
N PHE A 361 -13.11 23.49 6.64
CA PHE A 361 -14.38 22.93 7.14
C PHE A 361 -15.63 23.75 6.78
N LYS A 362 -15.44 24.88 6.13
CA LYS A 362 -16.52 25.77 5.68
C LYS A 362 -17.18 25.18 4.44
N GLY A 363 -18.50 25.13 4.42
CA GLY A 363 -19.33 24.74 3.28
C GLY A 363 -20.17 25.88 2.79
#